data_134190565cdf0e022494d7273c48f938
#
_entry.id   134190565cdf0e022494d7273c48f938
#
_cell.length_a   1.000
_cell.length_b   1.000
_cell.length_c   1.000
_cell.angle_alpha   90.00
_cell.angle_beta   90.00
_cell.angle_gamma   90.00
#
_symmetry.space_group_name_H-M   'P 1'
#
loop_
_entity.id
_entity.type
_entity.pdbx_description
1 polymer ?
#
loop_
_entity_poly.entity_id
_entity_poly.type
_entity_poly.pdbx_seq_one_letter_code
_entity_poly.pdbx_strand_id
1 'polypeptide(L)'
;MVLTTAIICAGGAGADPSQQDQFVALLEQEQIPPIDNVPGVVWRAHQICGELDGGTSVETAVNEQMDRGFGENPALHLYPDRVRRTAIRFITASVDVYCPSHQGALPPYE
;
A
#
# COMPACT_ATOMS: atom_id res chain seq x y z
N MET A 1 24.10 28.39 -11.22
CA MET A 1 23.92 27.94 -10.84
C MET A 1 23.61 26.93 -10.51
N VAL A 2 23.47 26.56 -10.29
CA VAL A 2 23.19 25.72 -9.90
C VAL A 2 22.88 24.93 -9.34
N LEU A 3 22.68 24.62 -9.02
CA LEU A 3 22.42 23.94 -8.51
C LEU A 3 21.86 23.17 -8.12
N THR A 4 21.63 23.25 -7.79
CA THR A 4 21.02 22.74 -7.35
C THR A 4 20.74 21.66 -7.35
N THR A 5 20.52 21.44 -7.52
CA THR A 5 20.22 20.51 -7.66
C THR A 5 20.41 19.47 -7.08
N ALA A 6 20.96 19.29 -6.90
CA ALA A 6 21.42 18.28 -6.34
C ALA A 6 20.68 17.80 -5.35
N ILE A 7 20.53 18.18 -4.90
CA ILE A 7 19.82 17.95 -4.02
C ILE A 7 19.17 16.89 -3.98
N ILE A 8 18.72 17.01 -4.38
CA ILE A 8 17.94 16.23 -4.47
C ILE A 8 18.14 14.98 -4.19
N CYS A 9 18.65 14.60 -4.83
CA CYS A 9 18.88 13.38 -4.78
C CYS A 9 19.06 12.90 -3.58
N ALA A 10 19.63 13.53 -3.17
CA ALA A 10 19.94 13.17 -2.00
C ALA A 10 18.94 12.34 -1.44
N GLY A 11 18.03 12.75 -1.34
CA GLY A 11 17.15 12.10 -0.64
C GLY A 11 16.94 10.70 -0.86
N GLY A 12 17.20 10.23 -1.81
CA GLY A 12 16.87 8.92 -2.10
C GLY A 12 16.93 7.90 -1.07
N ALA A 13 17.81 7.99 -0.23
CA ALA A 13 18.05 6.89 0.64
C ALA A 13 16.91 6.60 1.56
N GLY A 14 16.62 5.36 1.73
CA GLY A 14 15.66 4.94 2.71
C GLY A 14 14.28 5.49 2.52
N ALA A 15 13.60 5.67 3.58
CA ALA A 15 12.24 6.12 3.54
C ALA A 15 12.19 7.52 2.97
N ASP A 16 11.43 7.69 1.95
CA ASP A 16 11.26 8.97 1.30
C ASP A 16 9.99 9.61 1.87
N PRO A 17 10.10 10.72 2.60
CA PRO A 17 8.90 11.33 3.16
C PRO A 17 7.85 11.66 2.12
N SER A 18 8.27 12.01 0.90
CA SER A 18 7.28 12.32 -0.09
C SER A 18 6.53 11.07 -0.56
N GLN A 19 7.16 9.90 -0.54
CA GLN A 19 6.44 8.67 -0.81
C GLN A 19 5.43 8.37 0.29
N GLN A 20 5.83 8.56 1.54
CA GLN A 20 4.89 8.36 2.64
C GLN A 20 3.71 9.31 2.53
N ASP A 21 3.97 10.57 2.20
CA ASP A 21 2.90 11.55 2.05
C ASP A 21 1.96 11.16 0.91
N GLN A 22 2.51 10.68 -0.21
CA GLN A 22 1.69 10.21 -1.32
C GLN A 22 0.84 9.03 -0.92
N PHE A 23 1.44 8.09 -0.17
CA PHE A 23 0.72 6.90 0.25
C PHE A 23 -0.44 7.26 1.17
N VAL A 24 -0.19 8.11 2.14
CA VAL A 24 -1.24 8.53 3.07
C VAL A 24 -2.36 9.25 2.32
N ALA A 25 -1.99 10.12 1.37
CA ALA A 25 -2.99 10.83 0.58
C ALA A 25 -3.84 9.86 -0.24
N LEU A 26 -3.24 8.84 -0.82
CA LEU A 26 -3.99 7.83 -1.57
C LEU A 26 -4.92 7.05 -0.66
N LEU A 27 -4.47 6.68 0.54
CA LEU A 27 -5.34 5.97 1.47
C LEU A 27 -6.53 6.82 1.84
N GLU A 28 -6.33 8.10 2.06
CA GLU A 28 -7.43 9.01 2.38
C GLU A 28 -8.38 9.12 1.20
N GLN A 29 -7.84 9.21 0.00
CA GLN A 29 -8.66 9.29 -1.21
C GLN A 29 -9.51 8.03 -1.37
N GLU A 30 -8.97 6.88 -1.00
CA GLU A 30 -9.69 5.62 -1.09
C GLU A 30 -10.52 5.33 0.14
N GLN A 31 -10.56 6.28 1.06
CA GLN A 31 -11.34 6.16 2.30
C GLN A 31 -10.87 5.02 3.19
N ILE A 32 -9.56 4.78 3.17
CA ILE A 32 -8.94 3.83 4.07
C ILE A 32 -8.19 4.63 5.11
N PRO A 33 -8.73 4.75 6.32
CA PRO A 33 -8.11 5.62 7.32
C PRO A 33 -6.85 5.01 7.92
N PRO A 34 -5.71 5.64 7.73
CA PRO A 34 -4.47 5.15 8.34
C PRO A 34 -4.27 5.67 9.71
N ILE A 35 -5.06 6.64 9.98
CA ILE A 35 -5.08 7.37 11.14
C ILE A 35 -4.11 7.17 12.22
N ASP A 36 -4.30 6.22 13.02
CA ASP A 36 -3.55 6.13 14.23
C ASP A 36 -2.23 5.42 14.08
N ASN A 37 -1.94 4.89 12.91
CA ASN A 37 -0.79 4.02 12.77
C ASN A 37 -0.14 4.14 11.39
N VAL A 38 0.24 5.36 11.05
CA VAL A 38 0.91 5.59 9.77
C VAL A 38 2.15 4.71 9.62
N PRO A 39 3.04 4.62 10.64
CA PRO A 39 4.19 3.72 10.47
C PRO A 39 3.80 2.28 10.20
N GLY A 40 2.71 1.82 10.80
CA GLY A 40 2.25 0.46 10.60
C GLY A 40 1.75 0.21 9.21
N VAL A 41 0.97 1.15 8.63
CA VAL A 41 0.48 0.95 7.28
C VAL A 41 1.61 1.06 6.26
N VAL A 42 2.59 1.93 6.50
CA VAL A 42 3.76 2.03 5.64
C VAL A 42 4.55 0.72 5.69
N TRP A 43 4.76 0.18 6.87
CA TRP A 43 5.45 -1.09 7.01
C TRP A 43 4.72 -2.20 6.27
N ARG A 44 3.40 -2.22 6.39
CA ARG A 44 2.60 -3.23 5.71
C ARG A 44 2.73 -3.09 4.19
N ALA A 45 2.76 -1.85 3.69
CA ALA A 45 2.93 -1.62 2.26
C ALA A 45 4.26 -2.16 1.76
N HIS A 46 5.33 -1.93 2.52
CA HIS A 46 6.64 -2.47 2.17
C HIS A 46 6.64 -4.00 2.21
N GLN A 47 5.93 -4.58 3.16
CA GLN A 47 5.83 -6.03 3.24
C GLN A 47 5.14 -6.59 2.00
N ILE A 48 4.06 -5.95 1.57
CA ILE A 48 3.35 -6.36 0.36
C ILE A 48 4.29 -6.30 -0.85
N CYS A 49 5.01 -5.20 -1.00
CA CYS A 49 5.93 -5.07 -2.11
C CYS A 49 7.04 -6.13 -2.07
N GLY A 50 7.53 -6.45 -0.87
CA GLY A 50 8.53 -7.49 -0.73
C GLY A 50 7.99 -8.85 -1.14
N GLU A 51 6.74 -9.14 -0.80
CA GLU A 51 6.12 -10.40 -1.19
C GLU A 51 5.98 -10.48 -2.71
N LEU A 52 5.53 -9.40 -3.33
CA LEU A 52 5.38 -9.39 -4.78
C LEU A 52 6.73 -9.53 -5.47
N ASP A 53 7.76 -8.87 -4.94
CA ASP A 53 9.11 -9.01 -5.48
C ASP A 53 9.60 -10.44 -5.37
N GLY A 54 9.16 -11.16 -4.36
CA GLY A 54 9.55 -12.55 -4.15
C GLY A 54 8.69 -13.54 -4.92
N GLY A 55 7.74 -13.09 -5.72
CA GLY A 55 6.94 -13.97 -6.54
C GLY A 55 5.55 -14.27 -6.02
N THR A 56 5.16 -13.73 -4.88
CA THR A 56 3.80 -13.91 -4.37
C THR A 56 2.83 -13.23 -5.33
N SER A 57 1.73 -13.92 -5.64
CA SER A 57 0.75 -13.34 -6.54
C SER A 57 -0.04 -12.24 -5.83
N VAL A 58 -0.56 -11.32 -6.61
CA VAL A 58 -1.41 -10.26 -6.06
C VAL A 58 -2.64 -10.86 -5.40
N GLU A 59 -3.20 -11.91 -5.97
CA GLU A 59 -4.38 -12.52 -5.38
C GLU A 59 -4.07 -13.08 -3.99
N THR A 60 -2.92 -13.69 -3.82
CA THR A 60 -2.51 -14.18 -2.51
C THR A 60 -2.36 -13.02 -1.53
N ALA A 61 -1.75 -11.92 -1.98
CA ALA A 61 -1.60 -10.75 -1.12
C ALA A 61 -2.96 -10.17 -0.72
N VAL A 62 -3.92 -10.17 -1.64
CA VAL A 62 -5.28 -9.71 -1.33
C VAL A 62 -5.89 -10.59 -0.25
N ASN A 63 -5.76 -11.91 -0.39
CA ASN A 63 -6.34 -12.82 0.59
C ASN A 63 -5.69 -12.65 1.96
N GLU A 64 -4.39 -12.45 1.99
CA GLU A 64 -3.70 -12.22 3.26
C GLU A 64 -4.18 -10.92 3.92
N GLN A 65 -4.38 -9.89 3.11
CA GLN A 65 -4.84 -8.62 3.65
C GLN A 65 -6.27 -8.75 4.19
N MET A 66 -7.11 -9.51 3.50
CA MET A 66 -8.46 -9.78 3.99
C MET A 66 -8.42 -10.54 5.31
N ASP A 67 -7.58 -11.56 5.40
CA ASP A 67 -7.47 -12.35 6.62
C ASP A 67 -7.02 -11.48 7.79
N ARG A 68 -6.11 -10.56 7.53
CA ARG A 68 -5.67 -9.63 8.56
C ARG A 68 -6.83 -8.77 9.04
N GLY A 69 -7.63 -8.26 8.11
CA GLY A 69 -8.78 -7.45 8.48
C GLY A 69 -9.79 -8.22 9.30
N PHE A 70 -10.06 -9.46 8.91
CA PHE A 70 -11.00 -10.29 9.66
C PHE A 70 -10.47 -10.61 11.05
N GLY A 71 -9.16 -10.81 11.18
CA GLY A 71 -8.56 -11.07 12.48
C GLY A 71 -8.64 -9.87 13.41
N GLU A 72 -8.52 -8.68 12.84
CA GLU A 72 -8.58 -7.45 13.65
C GLU A 72 -10.02 -7.10 14.02
N ASN A 73 -10.96 -7.42 13.15
CA ASN A 73 -12.36 -7.09 13.39
C ASN A 73 -13.24 -8.21 12.82
N PRO A 74 -13.57 -9.21 13.63
CA PRO A 74 -14.35 -10.36 13.15
C PRO A 74 -15.72 -9.98 12.58
N ALA A 75 -16.27 -8.85 12.97
CA ALA A 75 -17.56 -8.43 12.41
C ALA A 75 -17.47 -8.19 10.91
N LEU A 76 -16.28 -7.98 10.37
CA LEU A 76 -16.11 -7.78 8.94
C LEU A 76 -16.46 -9.02 8.12
N HIS A 77 -16.54 -10.20 8.75
CA HIS A 77 -17.00 -11.38 8.05
C HIS A 77 -18.40 -11.21 7.46
N LEU A 78 -19.16 -10.24 7.96
CA LEU A 78 -20.48 -9.97 7.42
C LEU A 78 -20.43 -9.23 6.08
N TYR A 79 -19.25 -8.68 5.72
CA TYR A 79 -19.11 -7.84 4.55
C TYR A 79 -17.88 -8.24 3.72
N PRO A 80 -17.80 -9.50 3.28
CA PRO A 80 -16.58 -9.97 2.62
C PRO A 80 -16.25 -9.21 1.33
N ASP A 81 -17.25 -8.83 0.57
CA ASP A 81 -16.98 -8.10 -0.67
C ASP A 81 -16.39 -6.73 -0.40
N ARG A 82 -16.87 -6.07 0.65
CA ARG A 82 -16.32 -4.78 1.03
C ARG A 82 -14.88 -4.92 1.49
N VAL A 83 -14.60 -5.95 2.27
CA VAL A 83 -13.25 -6.19 2.76
C VAL A 83 -12.32 -6.46 1.59
N ARG A 84 -12.78 -7.23 0.60
CA ARG A 84 -11.95 -7.50 -0.56
C ARG A 84 -11.65 -6.23 -1.35
N ARG A 85 -12.65 -5.39 -1.58
CA ARG A 85 -12.42 -4.14 -2.30
C ARG A 85 -11.44 -3.24 -1.55
N THR A 86 -11.58 -3.16 -0.25
CA THR A 86 -10.66 -2.37 0.57
C THR A 86 -9.25 -2.93 0.50
N ALA A 87 -9.12 -4.25 0.55
CA ALA A 87 -7.80 -4.89 0.45
C ALA A 87 -7.15 -4.58 -0.90
N ILE A 88 -7.91 -4.67 -1.98
CA ILE A 88 -7.39 -4.36 -3.31
C ILE A 88 -6.95 -2.90 -3.38
N ARG A 89 -7.73 -1.99 -2.83
CA ARG A 89 -7.36 -0.57 -2.84
C ARG A 89 -6.10 -0.31 -2.03
N PHE A 90 -5.97 -0.97 -0.90
CA PHE A 90 -4.78 -0.81 -0.08
C PHE A 90 -3.54 -1.31 -0.82
N ILE A 91 -3.66 -2.48 -1.45
CA ILE A 91 -2.55 -3.05 -2.20
C ILE A 91 -2.23 -2.18 -3.41
N THR A 92 -3.25 -1.66 -4.09
CA THR A 92 -3.04 -0.78 -5.23
C THR A 92 -2.27 0.46 -4.80
N ALA A 93 -2.65 1.09 -3.70
CA ALA A 93 -1.94 2.27 -3.20
C ALA A 93 -0.49 1.91 -2.85
N SER A 94 -0.29 0.76 -2.22
CA SER A 94 1.05 0.30 -1.86
C SER A 94 1.93 0.13 -3.10
N VAL A 95 1.39 -0.52 -4.11
CA VAL A 95 2.12 -0.78 -5.35
C VAL A 95 2.40 0.53 -6.08
N ASP A 96 1.41 1.40 -6.19
CA ASP A 96 1.58 2.65 -6.91
C ASP A 96 2.71 3.50 -6.35
N VAL A 97 2.87 3.48 -5.03
CA VAL A 97 3.86 4.33 -4.40
C VAL A 97 5.20 3.61 -4.22
N TYR A 98 5.18 2.37 -3.77
CA TYR A 98 6.41 1.71 -3.32
C TYR A 98 6.97 0.66 -4.27
N CYS A 99 6.14 0.12 -5.16
CA CYS A 99 6.62 -0.86 -6.13
C CYS A 99 5.84 -0.80 -7.43
N PRO A 100 5.93 0.34 -8.14
CA PRO A 100 5.11 0.54 -9.33
C PRO A 100 5.38 -0.44 -10.45
N SER A 101 6.48 -1.18 -10.39
CA SER A 101 6.73 -2.20 -11.42
C SER A 101 5.70 -3.32 -11.38
N HIS A 102 4.95 -3.44 -10.29
CA HIS A 102 3.93 -4.48 -10.18
C HIS A 102 2.53 -4.00 -10.57
N GLN A 103 2.40 -2.77 -11.08
CA GLN A 103 1.08 -2.23 -11.43
C GLN A 103 0.34 -3.11 -12.44
N GLY A 104 1.07 -3.70 -13.36
CA GLY A 104 0.45 -4.52 -14.39
C GLY A 104 -0.23 -5.78 -13.86
N ALA A 105 0.10 -6.19 -12.65
CA ALA A 105 -0.48 -7.39 -12.07
C ALA A 105 -1.72 -7.10 -11.23
N LEU A 106 -2.05 -5.83 -11.03
CA LEU A 106 -3.17 -5.48 -10.16
C LEU A 106 -4.50 -5.80 -10.83
N PRO A 107 -5.46 -6.32 -10.05
CA PRO A 107 -6.80 -6.53 -10.60
C PRO A 107 -7.52 -5.19 -10.71
N PRO A 108 -8.46 -5.09 -11.63
CA PRO A 108 -9.31 -3.91 -11.67
C PRO A 108 -10.20 -3.89 -10.44
N TYR A 109 -10.56 -2.71 -9.98
CA TYR A 109 -11.56 -2.60 -8.93
C TYR A 109 -12.53 -1.50 -9.31
N GLU A 110 -13.70 -1.65 -8.85
CA GLU A 110 -14.74 -0.66 -9.15
C GLU A 110 -15.15 0.08 -7.94
#